data_ae6ea21700471d4fb775fa0aefba19b3
#
_entry.id   ae6ea21700471d4fb775fa0aefba19b3
#
_cell.length_a   1.000
_cell.length_b   1.000
_cell.length_c   1.000
_cell.angle_alpha   90.00
_cell.angle_beta   90.00
_cell.angle_gamma   90.00
#
_symmetry.space_group_name_H-M   'P 1'
#
loop_
_entity.id
_entity.type
_entity.pdbx_description
1 polymer ?
#
loop_
_entity_poly.entity_id
_entity_poly.type
_entity_poly.pdbx_seq_one_letter_code
_entity_poly.pdbx_strand_id
1 'polypeptide(L)'
;ALKSALSHQQNMFEGMNIRYFGPFDGNNVEELVRILRQLKDMKGSKLLHLHTKKGKGYEPAEKSATVWHAPGKFDPETGKRIVQDSSNEPPKFQDVFGKTLLELAKKNKRIVGVTPAMPTGCSMNIMMDVMPERTFDVGIAEAHAVTFSAGMAKDGLLPFCNIYSAFSQRAYDSIIHDTAILNLPVVICLDRAGLVGEDGATHHGAFDMAFLRPIPNLTIASPMDERELRRLMYTAQLPRKGTFVIRYPRG
;
A
#
# COMPACT_ATOMS: atom_id res chain seq x y z
N ALA A 1 -36.47 8.07 12.88
CA ALA A 1 -35.47 8.48 13.88
C ALA A 1 -35.76 7.89 15.28
N LEU A 2 -37.00 7.96 15.82
CA LEU A 2 -37.28 7.43 17.18
C LEU A 2 -37.26 5.89 17.28
N LYS A 3 -37.73 5.17 16.23
CA LYS A 3 -37.67 3.68 16.21
C LYS A 3 -36.24 3.15 16.18
N SER A 4 -35.33 3.91 15.62
CA SER A 4 -33.92 3.53 15.51
C SER A 4 -33.14 3.73 16.80
N ALA A 5 -33.53 4.70 17.63
CA ALA A 5 -32.90 4.93 18.93
C ALA A 5 -33.20 3.83 20.01
N LEU A 6 -34.19 2.97 19.75
CA LEU A 6 -34.62 1.91 20.67
C LEU A 6 -34.14 0.50 20.25
N SER A 7 -33.49 0.37 19.09
CA SER A 7 -32.98 -0.91 18.58
C SER A 7 -31.49 -1.03 18.84
N HIS A 8 -31.10 -2.01 19.63
CA HIS A 8 -29.67 -2.35 19.90
C HIS A 8 -28.88 -2.85 18.67
N GLN A 9 -29.49 -2.84 17.48
CA GLN A 9 -28.90 -3.35 16.24
C GLN A 9 -28.64 -2.26 15.18
N GLN A 10 -28.57 -0.98 15.57
CA GLN A 10 -28.26 0.08 14.62
C GLN A 10 -26.80 0.09 14.22
N ASN A 11 -26.55 -0.03 12.91
CA ASN A 11 -25.25 0.26 12.35
C ASN A 11 -25.23 1.69 11.75
N MET A 12 -24.03 2.18 11.52
CA MET A 12 -23.77 3.51 10.95
C MET A 12 -24.54 3.76 9.62
N PHE A 13 -24.71 2.73 8.81
CA PHE A 13 -25.35 2.84 7.49
C PHE A 13 -26.86 3.10 7.58
N GLU A 14 -27.54 2.49 8.54
CA GLU A 14 -28.96 2.76 8.77
C GLU A 14 -29.19 4.19 9.30
N GLY A 15 -28.27 4.72 10.08
CA GLY A 15 -28.24 6.13 10.47
C GLY A 15 -28.13 7.08 9.28
N MET A 16 -27.51 6.64 8.18
CA MET A 16 -27.41 7.35 6.90
C MET A 16 -28.57 7.07 5.94
N ASN A 17 -29.66 6.44 6.41
CA ASN A 17 -30.81 6.02 5.62
C ASN A 17 -30.46 5.01 4.48
N ILE A 18 -29.43 4.17 4.71
CA ILE A 18 -29.06 3.07 3.86
C ILE A 18 -29.48 1.77 4.54
N ARG A 19 -30.32 0.98 3.88
CA ARG A 19 -30.73 -0.32 4.43
C ARG A 19 -29.55 -1.28 4.44
N TYR A 20 -29.27 -1.86 5.59
CA TYR A 20 -28.17 -2.81 5.77
C TYR A 20 -28.69 -4.25 5.77
N PHE A 21 -28.01 -5.12 5.04
CA PHE A 21 -28.28 -6.57 4.96
C PHE A 21 -26.99 -7.32 5.19
N GLY A 22 -26.95 -8.18 6.17
CA GLY A 22 -25.79 -9.02 6.47
C GLY A 22 -25.31 -8.97 7.94
N PRO A 23 -24.10 -9.50 8.21
CA PRO A 23 -23.17 -10.13 7.25
C PRO A 23 -23.66 -11.49 6.75
N PHE A 24 -23.40 -11.81 5.46
CA PHE A 24 -23.65 -13.12 4.86
C PHE A 24 -22.35 -13.74 4.37
N ASP A 25 -22.33 -15.07 4.22
CA ASP A 25 -21.20 -15.76 3.61
C ASP A 25 -21.12 -15.47 2.11
N GLY A 26 -20.19 -14.57 1.71
CA GLY A 26 -19.96 -14.21 0.33
C GLY A 26 -19.27 -15.28 -0.53
N ASN A 27 -18.81 -16.37 0.07
CA ASN A 27 -18.29 -17.53 -0.65
C ASN A 27 -19.38 -18.58 -0.96
N ASN A 28 -20.58 -18.44 -0.37
CA ASN A 28 -21.74 -19.29 -0.67
C ASN A 28 -22.55 -18.69 -1.83
N VAL A 29 -22.24 -19.15 -3.06
CA VAL A 29 -22.86 -18.61 -4.29
C VAL A 29 -24.38 -18.82 -4.32
N GLU A 30 -24.88 -19.97 -3.85
CA GLU A 30 -26.33 -20.28 -3.85
C GLU A 30 -27.10 -19.32 -2.93
N GLU A 31 -26.60 -19.10 -1.72
CA GLU A 31 -27.18 -18.15 -0.80
C GLU A 31 -27.11 -16.72 -1.35
N LEU A 32 -25.98 -16.34 -1.93
CA LEU A 32 -25.79 -15.03 -2.53
C LEU A 32 -26.79 -14.75 -3.65
N VAL A 33 -27.00 -15.71 -4.55
CA VAL A 33 -28.01 -15.61 -5.62
C VAL A 33 -29.42 -15.42 -5.04
N ARG A 34 -29.76 -16.18 -4.00
CA ARG A 34 -31.07 -16.06 -3.31
C ARG A 34 -31.26 -14.66 -2.72
N ILE A 35 -30.24 -14.15 -2.04
CA ILE A 35 -30.26 -12.81 -1.42
C ILE A 35 -30.38 -11.71 -2.48
N LEU A 36 -29.56 -11.77 -3.53
CA LEU A 36 -29.60 -10.79 -4.62
C LEU A 36 -30.94 -10.74 -5.33
N ARG A 37 -31.60 -11.91 -5.53
CA ARG A 37 -32.97 -11.96 -6.09
C ARG A 37 -33.99 -11.24 -5.20
N GLN A 38 -33.85 -11.32 -3.89
CA GLN A 38 -34.74 -10.61 -2.97
C GLN A 38 -34.47 -9.10 -2.93
N LEU A 39 -33.19 -8.71 -3.03
CA LEU A 39 -32.78 -7.31 -2.93
C LEU A 39 -33.02 -6.50 -4.21
N LYS A 40 -32.99 -7.15 -5.40
CA LYS A 40 -33.04 -6.46 -6.70
C LYS A 40 -34.27 -5.58 -6.88
N ASP A 41 -35.43 -6.02 -6.40
CA ASP A 41 -36.71 -5.34 -6.57
C ASP A 41 -37.04 -4.35 -5.44
N MET A 42 -36.23 -4.30 -4.39
CA MET A 42 -36.38 -3.34 -3.31
C MET A 42 -35.99 -1.93 -3.78
N LYS A 43 -36.79 -0.94 -3.45
CA LYS A 43 -36.48 0.47 -3.71
C LYS A 43 -35.56 1.06 -2.62
N GLY A 44 -34.83 2.11 -2.99
CA GLY A 44 -33.92 2.85 -2.10
C GLY A 44 -32.51 2.25 -2.01
N SER A 45 -31.62 2.98 -1.36
CA SER A 45 -30.23 2.59 -1.16
C SER A 45 -30.11 1.36 -0.25
N LYS A 46 -29.26 0.42 -0.64
CA LYS A 46 -29.05 -0.83 0.07
C LYS A 46 -27.55 -1.12 0.16
N LEU A 47 -27.13 -1.61 1.31
CA LEU A 47 -25.77 -2.13 1.53
C LEU A 47 -25.89 -3.61 1.85
N LEU A 48 -25.32 -4.44 1.00
CA LEU A 48 -25.18 -5.87 1.21
C LEU A 48 -23.76 -6.14 1.75
N HIS A 49 -23.67 -6.53 3.01
CA HIS A 49 -22.40 -6.89 3.63
C HIS A 49 -22.12 -8.37 3.44
N LEU A 50 -21.04 -8.66 2.73
CA LEU A 50 -20.56 -10.02 2.49
C LEU A 50 -19.26 -10.25 3.25
N HIS A 51 -19.19 -11.33 3.99
CA HIS A 51 -17.98 -11.81 4.61
C HIS A 51 -17.36 -12.90 3.73
N THR A 52 -16.15 -12.65 3.21
CA THR A 52 -15.46 -13.58 2.33
C THR A 52 -14.13 -14.02 2.93
N LYS A 53 -13.71 -15.23 2.60
CA LYS A 53 -12.36 -15.73 2.88
C LYS A 53 -11.55 -15.74 1.59
N LYS A 54 -10.49 -14.95 1.53
CA LYS A 54 -9.61 -14.88 0.37
C LYS A 54 -8.94 -16.25 0.14
N GLY A 55 -8.97 -16.73 -1.11
CA GLY A 55 -8.43 -18.04 -1.46
C GLY A 55 -9.32 -19.21 -1.08
N LYS A 56 -10.60 -18.99 -0.70
CA LYS A 56 -11.56 -20.02 -0.31
C LYS A 56 -11.64 -21.16 -1.34
N GLY A 57 -11.53 -22.39 -0.84
CA GLY A 57 -11.55 -23.60 -1.67
C GLY A 57 -10.18 -24.15 -2.05
N TYR A 58 -9.10 -23.41 -1.75
CA TYR A 58 -7.73 -23.86 -1.92
C TYR A 58 -6.92 -23.68 -0.63
N GLU A 59 -6.68 -24.77 0.08
CA GLU A 59 -6.11 -24.75 1.43
C GLU A 59 -4.80 -23.95 1.56
N PRO A 60 -3.81 -24.05 0.62
CA PRO A 60 -2.60 -23.25 0.70
C PRO A 60 -2.87 -21.74 0.65
N ALA A 61 -3.85 -21.31 -0.17
CA ALA A 61 -4.22 -19.90 -0.28
C ALA A 61 -5.00 -19.42 0.96
N GLU A 62 -5.84 -20.28 1.54
CA GLU A 62 -6.56 -19.97 2.78
C GLU A 62 -5.61 -19.77 3.98
N LYS A 63 -4.50 -20.52 4.01
CA LYS A 63 -3.47 -20.42 5.06
C LYS A 63 -2.55 -19.22 4.90
N SER A 64 -2.31 -18.76 3.66
CA SER A 64 -1.34 -17.69 3.37
C SER A 64 -1.80 -16.77 2.23
N ALA A 65 -2.88 -16.02 2.47
CA ALA A 65 -3.54 -15.18 1.47
C ALA A 65 -2.60 -14.14 0.81
N THR A 66 -1.59 -13.67 1.51
CA THR A 66 -0.62 -12.70 0.98
C THR A 66 0.30 -13.33 -0.06
N VAL A 67 0.83 -14.52 0.22
CA VAL A 67 1.69 -15.28 -0.71
C VAL A 67 0.93 -15.68 -1.96
N TRP A 68 -0.36 -16.02 -1.80
CA TRP A 68 -1.23 -16.47 -2.87
C TRP A 68 -2.02 -15.35 -3.55
N HIS A 69 -1.75 -14.10 -3.24
CA HIS A 69 -2.38 -12.97 -3.93
C HIS A 69 -1.99 -12.89 -5.42
N ALA A 70 -0.71 -13.14 -5.71
CA ALA A 70 -0.18 -13.25 -7.07
C ALA A 70 0.99 -14.27 -7.06
N PRO A 71 0.71 -15.58 -6.97
CA PRO A 71 1.71 -16.58 -6.67
C PRO A 71 2.68 -16.87 -7.83
N GLY A 72 2.41 -16.37 -9.05
CA GLY A 72 3.11 -16.78 -10.25
C GLY A 72 2.78 -18.23 -10.62
N LYS A 73 3.69 -18.95 -11.32
CA LYS A 73 3.50 -20.35 -11.69
C LYS A 73 3.67 -21.26 -10.48
N PHE A 74 2.77 -22.23 -10.34
CA PHE A 74 2.83 -23.22 -9.26
C PHE A 74 2.21 -24.55 -9.72
N ASP A 75 2.52 -25.60 -9.02
CA ASP A 75 1.88 -26.91 -9.18
C ASP A 75 0.56 -26.91 -8.40
N PRO A 76 -0.60 -27.08 -9.05
CA PRO A 76 -1.91 -26.98 -8.40
C PRO A 76 -2.19 -28.13 -7.42
N GLU A 77 -1.58 -29.30 -7.60
CA GLU A 77 -1.80 -30.45 -6.72
C GLU A 77 -1.03 -30.32 -5.41
N THR A 78 0.22 -29.90 -5.51
CA THR A 78 1.12 -29.80 -4.34
C THR A 78 1.17 -28.43 -3.71
N GLY A 79 0.69 -27.39 -4.41
CA GLY A 79 0.86 -25.99 -4.01
C GLY A 79 2.31 -25.49 -4.12
N LYS A 80 3.21 -26.27 -4.69
CA LYS A 80 4.63 -25.90 -4.78
C LYS A 80 4.83 -24.85 -5.87
N ARG A 81 5.37 -23.69 -5.48
CA ARG A 81 5.68 -22.61 -6.42
C ARG A 81 6.87 -22.99 -7.31
N ILE A 82 6.74 -22.70 -8.61
CA ILE A 82 7.83 -22.84 -9.58
C ILE A 82 8.63 -21.55 -9.54
N VAL A 83 9.71 -21.57 -8.77
CA VAL A 83 10.62 -20.42 -8.66
C VAL A 83 11.67 -20.53 -9.76
N GLN A 84 11.83 -19.49 -10.57
CA GLN A 84 12.95 -19.40 -11.50
C GLN A 84 14.24 -19.18 -10.72
N ASP A 85 15.32 -19.83 -11.15
CA ASP A 85 16.64 -19.59 -10.56
C ASP A 85 17.10 -18.17 -10.94
N SER A 86 17.14 -17.31 -9.95
CA SER A 86 17.60 -15.93 -10.07
C SER A 86 18.97 -15.70 -9.41
N SER A 87 19.74 -16.77 -9.15
CA SER A 87 21.01 -16.67 -8.45
C SER A 87 22.05 -15.77 -9.15
N ASN A 88 21.92 -15.60 -10.47
CA ASN A 88 22.78 -14.75 -11.30
C ASN A 88 22.17 -13.36 -11.62
N GLU A 89 20.97 -13.08 -11.12
CA GLU A 89 20.33 -11.78 -11.33
C GLU A 89 20.73 -10.79 -10.23
N PRO A 90 20.80 -9.48 -10.51
CA PRO A 90 20.99 -8.48 -9.48
C PRO A 90 19.80 -8.51 -8.49
N PRO A 91 19.99 -8.08 -7.24
CA PRO A 91 18.91 -8.03 -6.27
C PRO A 91 17.84 -7.04 -6.75
N LYS A 92 16.57 -7.37 -6.55
CA LYS A 92 15.47 -6.47 -6.91
C LYS A 92 15.56 -5.15 -6.13
N PHE A 93 15.21 -4.06 -6.78
CA PHE A 93 15.22 -2.73 -6.14
C PHE A 93 14.40 -2.69 -4.85
N GLN A 94 13.22 -3.34 -4.80
CA GLN A 94 12.42 -3.44 -3.58
C GLN A 94 13.16 -4.10 -2.42
N ASP A 95 13.97 -5.14 -2.69
CA ASP A 95 14.72 -5.85 -1.65
C ASP A 95 15.89 -5.02 -1.13
N VAL A 96 16.53 -4.27 -2.03
CA VAL A 96 17.55 -3.28 -1.66
C VAL A 96 16.96 -2.17 -0.81
N PHE A 97 15.76 -1.67 -1.18
CA PHE A 97 15.01 -0.71 -0.38
C PHE A 97 14.76 -1.24 1.04
N GLY A 98 14.13 -2.40 1.18
CA GLY A 98 13.75 -2.95 2.49
C GLY A 98 14.96 -3.20 3.41
N LYS A 99 16.04 -3.79 2.86
CA LYS A 99 17.30 -4.02 3.61
C LYS A 99 17.96 -2.70 4.02
N THR A 100 18.00 -1.73 3.10
CA THR A 100 18.61 -0.42 3.38
C THR A 100 17.81 0.36 4.40
N LEU A 101 16.47 0.33 4.32
CA LEU A 101 15.61 0.99 5.28
C LEU A 101 15.85 0.46 6.70
N LEU A 102 15.90 -0.85 6.89
CA LEU A 102 16.22 -1.47 8.19
C LEU A 102 17.61 -1.05 8.69
N GLU A 103 18.61 -1.06 7.80
CA GLU A 103 19.98 -0.66 8.16
C GLU A 103 20.06 0.80 8.62
N LEU A 104 19.40 1.71 7.90
CA LEU A 104 19.34 3.12 8.27
C LEU A 104 18.55 3.33 9.57
N ALA A 105 17.43 2.61 9.75
CA ALA A 105 16.60 2.69 10.94
C ALA A 105 17.32 2.20 12.21
N LYS A 106 18.21 1.21 12.10
CA LYS A 106 19.07 0.77 13.20
C LYS A 106 20.03 1.87 13.69
N LYS A 107 20.48 2.75 12.79
CA LYS A 107 21.43 3.83 13.09
C LYS A 107 20.72 5.16 13.42
N ASN A 108 19.54 5.39 12.89
CA ASN A 108 18.78 6.61 13.04
C ASN A 108 17.39 6.34 13.64
N LYS A 109 17.23 6.64 14.92
CA LYS A 109 15.99 6.38 15.66
C LYS A 109 14.77 7.17 15.15
N ARG A 110 14.98 8.22 14.37
CA ARG A 110 13.90 9.03 13.79
C ARG A 110 13.24 8.37 12.59
N ILE A 111 13.91 7.42 11.93
CA ILE A 111 13.37 6.77 10.73
C ILE A 111 12.20 5.87 11.09
N VAL A 112 11.10 6.06 10.38
CA VAL A 112 9.90 5.22 10.40
C VAL A 112 9.52 4.83 8.97
N GLY A 113 8.94 3.64 8.81
CA GLY A 113 8.44 3.14 7.52
C GLY A 113 6.92 3.28 7.45
N VAL A 114 6.38 3.73 6.31
CA VAL A 114 4.94 3.82 6.05
C VAL A 114 4.65 3.22 4.68
N THR A 115 3.61 2.38 4.58
CA THR A 115 3.17 1.84 3.30
C THR A 115 1.65 1.66 3.28
N PRO A 116 0.96 1.91 2.16
CA PRO A 116 -0.47 1.63 2.00
C PRO A 116 -0.69 0.22 1.43
N ALA A 117 -0.87 -0.78 2.30
CA ALA A 117 -1.20 -2.18 2.00
C ALA A 117 -0.16 -2.96 1.16
N MET A 118 1.13 -2.54 1.18
CA MET A 118 2.15 -3.17 0.33
C MET A 118 3.42 -3.60 1.10
N PRO A 119 3.32 -4.12 2.34
CA PRO A 119 4.52 -4.40 3.13
C PRO A 119 5.46 -5.42 2.46
N THR A 120 4.92 -6.48 1.87
CA THR A 120 5.72 -7.48 1.14
C THR A 120 6.09 -7.04 -0.28
N GLY A 121 5.20 -6.28 -0.93
CA GLY A 121 5.41 -5.80 -2.30
C GLY A 121 6.56 -4.80 -2.42
N CYS A 122 6.81 -4.01 -1.39
CA CYS A 122 7.94 -3.09 -1.32
C CYS A 122 9.05 -3.54 -0.35
N SER A 123 8.99 -4.78 0.13
CA SER A 123 9.94 -5.37 1.10
C SER A 123 10.06 -4.60 2.43
N MET A 124 9.06 -3.79 2.79
CA MET A 124 9.01 -3.09 4.08
C MET A 124 8.78 -4.05 5.25
N ASN A 125 8.22 -5.24 4.98
CA ASN A 125 8.12 -6.32 5.96
C ASN A 125 9.47 -6.65 6.62
N ILE A 126 10.61 -6.47 5.93
CA ILE A 126 11.96 -6.67 6.49
C ILE A 126 12.18 -5.78 7.72
N MET A 127 11.73 -4.53 7.68
CA MET A 127 11.79 -3.64 8.84
C MET A 127 10.65 -3.92 9.83
N MET A 128 9.46 -4.25 9.34
CA MET A 128 8.27 -4.52 10.16
C MET A 128 8.48 -5.71 11.09
N ASP A 129 9.14 -6.77 10.61
CA ASP A 129 9.44 -7.97 11.41
C ASP A 129 10.43 -7.69 12.57
N VAL A 130 11.28 -6.66 12.44
CA VAL A 130 12.33 -6.32 13.42
C VAL A 130 11.94 -5.13 14.29
N MET A 131 11.20 -4.18 13.75
CA MET A 131 10.81 -2.91 14.37
C MET A 131 9.33 -2.59 14.08
N PRO A 132 8.38 -3.43 14.56
CA PRO A 132 6.96 -3.24 14.27
C PRO A 132 6.42 -1.91 14.78
N GLU A 133 6.95 -1.37 15.88
CA GLU A 133 6.55 -0.09 16.47
C GLU A 133 6.97 1.13 15.64
N ARG A 134 7.80 0.92 14.62
CA ARG A 134 8.32 1.96 13.73
C ARG A 134 7.94 1.74 12.27
N THR A 135 7.03 0.80 11.99
CA THR A 135 6.61 0.46 10.63
C THR A 135 5.10 0.34 10.58
N PHE A 136 4.48 1.12 9.70
CA PHE A 136 3.03 1.30 9.65
C PHE A 136 2.47 0.90 8.29
N ASP A 137 1.54 -0.05 8.28
CA ASP A 137 0.67 -0.32 7.15
C ASP A 137 -0.68 0.37 7.40
N VAL A 138 -1.01 1.35 6.57
CA VAL A 138 -2.23 2.14 6.72
C VAL A 138 -3.41 1.61 5.89
N GLY A 139 -3.26 0.41 5.30
CA GLY A 139 -4.26 -0.15 4.40
C GLY A 139 -4.23 0.53 3.02
N ILE A 140 -5.23 0.26 2.16
CA ILE A 140 -5.31 0.85 0.82
C ILE A 140 -5.78 2.32 0.94
N ALA A 141 -4.86 3.19 1.35
CA ALA A 141 -5.13 4.59 1.65
C ALA A 141 -3.88 5.47 1.39
N GLU A 142 -3.53 5.65 0.12
CA GLU A 142 -2.29 6.32 -0.31
C GLU A 142 -2.23 7.79 0.15
N ALA A 143 -3.33 8.53 0.05
CA ALA A 143 -3.41 9.90 0.54
C ALA A 143 -3.17 9.95 2.07
N HIS A 144 -3.81 9.04 2.82
CA HIS A 144 -3.59 8.93 4.25
C HIS A 144 -2.14 8.59 4.60
N ALA A 145 -1.48 7.71 3.84
CA ALA A 145 -0.07 7.37 4.04
C ALA A 145 0.83 8.62 3.99
N VAL A 146 0.57 9.52 3.04
CA VAL A 146 1.32 10.77 2.90
C VAL A 146 0.99 11.76 4.02
N THR A 147 -0.28 11.99 4.32
CA THR A 147 -0.73 12.89 5.40
C THR A 147 -0.23 12.42 6.77
N PHE A 148 -0.30 11.11 7.04
CA PHE A 148 0.23 10.49 8.25
C PHE A 148 1.75 10.68 8.37
N SER A 149 2.48 10.48 7.26
CA SER A 149 3.92 10.75 7.19
C SER A 149 4.24 12.22 7.45
N ALA A 150 3.43 13.14 6.91
CA ALA A 150 3.59 14.56 7.13
C ALA A 150 3.45 14.94 8.62
N GLY A 151 2.46 14.37 9.30
CA GLY A 151 2.28 14.55 10.76
C GLY A 151 3.49 14.08 11.55
N MET A 152 4.01 12.89 11.25
CA MET A 152 5.22 12.37 11.90
C MET A 152 6.47 13.22 11.61
N ALA A 153 6.62 13.72 10.38
CA ALA A 153 7.72 14.61 10.03
C ALA A 153 7.64 15.96 10.76
N LYS A 154 6.43 16.46 10.98
CA LYS A 154 6.18 17.67 11.78
C LYS A 154 6.64 17.51 13.22
N ASP A 155 6.49 16.32 13.78
CA ASP A 155 6.91 15.98 15.15
C ASP A 155 8.39 15.54 15.24
N GLY A 156 9.15 15.66 14.15
CA GLY A 156 10.60 15.43 14.13
C GLY A 156 11.04 14.02 13.76
N LEU A 157 10.11 13.13 13.39
CA LEU A 157 10.44 11.84 12.79
C LEU A 157 10.89 12.02 11.33
N LEU A 158 11.42 10.95 10.74
CA LEU A 158 11.84 10.92 9.34
C LEU A 158 11.15 9.75 8.63
N PRO A 159 9.94 9.95 8.12
CA PRO A 159 9.20 8.90 7.47
C PRO A 159 9.75 8.59 6.08
N PHE A 160 9.90 7.29 5.81
CA PHE A 160 10.05 6.72 4.48
C PHE A 160 8.69 6.14 4.08
N CYS A 161 7.95 6.86 3.25
CA CYS A 161 6.63 6.48 2.75
C CYS A 161 6.80 5.80 1.39
N ASN A 162 6.59 4.48 1.35
CA ASN A 162 6.73 3.70 0.12
C ASN A 162 5.37 3.42 -0.52
N ILE A 163 5.18 3.91 -1.73
CA ILE A 163 3.95 3.78 -2.52
C ILE A 163 4.32 3.36 -3.93
N TYR A 164 3.53 2.48 -4.58
CA TYR A 164 3.74 2.23 -6.00
C TYR A 164 3.50 3.49 -6.82
N SER A 165 4.37 3.75 -7.80
CA SER A 165 4.32 4.97 -8.62
C SER A 165 2.94 5.23 -9.20
N ALA A 166 2.29 4.21 -9.80
CA ALA A 166 0.94 4.33 -10.34
C ALA A 166 -0.11 4.69 -9.27
N PHE A 167 0.05 4.22 -8.03
CA PHE A 167 -0.90 4.46 -6.94
C PHE A 167 -0.67 5.80 -6.26
N SER A 168 0.52 6.37 -6.37
CA SER A 168 0.85 7.69 -5.79
C SER A 168 0.00 8.82 -6.39
N GLN A 169 -0.62 8.60 -7.55
CA GLN A 169 -1.58 9.53 -8.15
C GLN A 169 -2.76 9.85 -7.19
N ARG A 170 -3.17 8.88 -6.34
CA ARG A 170 -4.23 9.09 -5.33
C ARG A 170 -3.80 10.00 -4.18
N ALA A 171 -2.49 10.19 -4.01
CA ALA A 171 -1.91 11.03 -2.96
C ALA A 171 -1.39 12.37 -3.48
N TYR A 172 -1.66 12.71 -4.75
CA TYR A 172 -1.10 13.90 -5.40
C TYR A 172 -1.38 15.19 -4.60
N ASP A 173 -2.62 15.40 -4.19
CA ASP A 173 -3.02 16.53 -3.38
C ASP A 173 -2.28 16.57 -2.02
N SER A 174 -2.22 15.43 -1.32
CA SER A 174 -1.52 15.34 -0.03
C SER A 174 0.00 15.56 -0.17
N ILE A 175 0.61 15.15 -1.27
CA ILE A 175 2.02 15.48 -1.55
C ILE A 175 2.22 16.98 -1.66
N ILE A 176 1.32 17.70 -2.32
CA ILE A 176 1.38 19.15 -2.46
C ILE A 176 1.14 19.83 -1.12
N HIS A 177 -0.03 19.62 -0.52
CA HIS A 177 -0.50 20.40 0.62
C HIS A 177 0.12 19.98 1.95
N ASP A 178 0.25 18.66 2.18
CA ASP A 178 0.67 18.17 3.48
C ASP A 178 2.20 18.08 3.61
N THR A 179 2.94 17.94 2.50
CA THR A 179 4.39 17.79 2.55
C THR A 179 5.16 18.92 1.90
N ALA A 180 4.92 19.20 0.61
CA ALA A 180 5.75 20.12 -0.16
C ALA A 180 5.57 21.59 0.23
N ILE A 181 4.34 22.08 0.33
CA ILE A 181 4.05 23.48 0.75
C ILE A 181 4.54 23.73 2.18
N LEU A 182 4.39 22.74 3.05
CA LEU A 182 4.86 22.81 4.44
C LEU A 182 6.37 22.58 4.57
N ASN A 183 7.05 22.29 3.46
CA ASN A 183 8.50 22.06 3.39
C ASN A 183 9.00 20.99 4.39
N LEU A 184 8.23 19.91 4.56
CA LEU A 184 8.51 18.84 5.51
C LEU A 184 9.49 17.80 4.95
N PRO A 185 10.38 17.25 5.78
CA PRO A 185 11.38 16.26 5.38
C PRO A 185 10.80 14.84 5.27
N VAL A 186 9.78 14.67 4.45
CA VAL A 186 9.23 13.34 4.13
C VAL A 186 10.02 12.72 2.98
N VAL A 187 10.38 11.44 3.09
CA VAL A 187 10.98 10.68 2.00
C VAL A 187 9.89 9.83 1.35
N ILE A 188 9.52 10.14 0.12
CA ILE A 188 8.54 9.38 -0.65
C ILE A 188 9.30 8.44 -1.59
N CYS A 189 9.12 7.15 -1.41
CA CYS A 189 9.73 6.12 -2.24
C CYS A 189 8.68 5.58 -3.21
N LEU A 190 8.85 5.86 -4.51
CA LEU A 190 7.96 5.41 -5.56
C LEU A 190 8.50 4.14 -6.20
N ASP A 191 8.01 3.02 -5.72
CA ASP A 191 8.31 1.70 -6.28
C ASP A 191 7.52 1.47 -7.58
N ARG A 192 7.97 0.60 -8.46
CA ARG A 192 7.35 0.34 -9.78
C ARG A 192 7.28 1.59 -10.67
N ALA A 193 8.28 2.44 -10.64
CA ALA A 193 8.39 3.55 -11.59
C ALA A 193 8.71 3.03 -13.00
N GLY A 194 8.09 3.60 -14.01
CA GLY A 194 8.23 3.16 -15.41
C GLY A 194 7.36 1.94 -15.75
N LEU A 195 7.81 1.12 -16.69
CA LEU A 195 7.11 -0.08 -17.13
C LEU A 195 7.35 -1.22 -16.15
N VAL A 196 6.32 -1.99 -15.84
CA VAL A 196 6.34 -3.03 -14.80
C VAL A 196 6.09 -4.46 -15.31
N GLY A 197 6.04 -4.66 -16.62
CA GLY A 197 5.90 -5.98 -17.23
C GLY A 197 4.62 -6.72 -16.81
N GLU A 198 4.77 -7.82 -16.09
CA GLU A 198 3.67 -8.71 -15.72
C GLU A 198 2.58 -8.08 -14.84
N ASP A 199 2.88 -7.02 -14.09
CA ASP A 199 1.88 -6.32 -13.29
C ASP A 199 0.83 -5.59 -14.16
N GLY A 200 1.13 -5.36 -15.44
CA GLY A 200 0.23 -4.86 -16.46
C GLY A 200 0.02 -3.34 -16.44
N ALA A 201 -0.82 -2.89 -17.36
CA ALA A 201 -1.02 -1.46 -17.67
C ALA A 201 -1.49 -0.62 -16.48
N THR A 202 -2.24 -1.20 -15.55
CA THR A 202 -2.76 -0.50 -14.36
C THR A 202 -1.68 -0.17 -13.33
N HIS A 203 -0.49 -0.76 -13.46
CA HIS A 203 0.62 -0.61 -12.54
C HIS A 203 1.80 0.15 -13.12
N HIS A 204 1.76 0.53 -14.42
CA HIS A 204 2.83 1.32 -15.03
C HIS A 204 2.96 2.69 -14.37
N GLY A 205 4.14 2.99 -13.84
CA GLY A 205 4.49 4.27 -13.20
C GLY A 205 5.01 5.29 -14.21
N ALA A 206 4.19 5.62 -15.22
CA ALA A 206 4.61 6.47 -16.33
C ALA A 206 4.39 7.98 -16.09
N PHE A 207 3.57 8.35 -15.11
CA PHE A 207 3.12 9.74 -14.96
C PHE A 207 3.75 10.49 -13.77
N ASP A 208 4.44 9.80 -12.88
CA ASP A 208 5.00 10.36 -11.65
C ASP A 208 5.91 11.57 -11.89
N MET A 209 6.83 11.50 -12.86
CA MET A 209 7.69 12.62 -13.22
C MET A 209 6.90 13.83 -13.70
N ALA A 210 5.84 13.60 -14.50
CA ALA A 210 5.05 14.68 -15.06
C ALA A 210 4.27 15.45 -14.01
N PHE A 211 3.61 14.74 -13.07
CA PHE A 211 2.80 15.40 -12.07
C PHE A 211 3.59 15.90 -10.85
N LEU A 212 4.75 15.32 -10.54
CA LEU A 212 5.58 15.77 -9.43
C LEU A 212 6.48 16.96 -9.76
N ARG A 213 6.93 17.05 -11.02
CA ARG A 213 7.89 18.08 -11.45
C ARG A 213 7.46 19.53 -11.18
N PRO A 214 6.17 19.91 -11.32
CA PRO A 214 5.76 21.30 -11.07
C PRO A 214 5.62 21.65 -9.58
N ILE A 215 5.74 20.68 -8.65
CA ILE A 215 5.57 20.93 -7.22
C ILE A 215 6.82 21.59 -6.64
N PRO A 216 6.69 22.76 -5.95
CA PRO A 216 7.82 23.41 -5.32
C PRO A 216 8.32 22.65 -4.09
N ASN A 217 9.55 22.92 -3.65
CA ASN A 217 10.18 22.33 -2.45
C ASN A 217 10.30 20.81 -2.49
N LEU A 218 10.27 20.21 -3.68
CA LEU A 218 10.32 18.78 -3.89
C LEU A 218 11.55 18.43 -4.71
N THR A 219 12.35 17.49 -4.20
CA THR A 219 13.50 16.93 -4.91
C THR A 219 13.13 15.57 -5.45
N ILE A 220 13.31 15.33 -6.76
CA ILE A 220 13.05 14.04 -7.38
C ILE A 220 14.38 13.43 -7.81
N ALA A 221 14.63 12.19 -7.40
CA ALA A 221 15.80 11.41 -7.74
C ALA A 221 15.40 10.04 -8.33
N SER A 222 16.16 9.60 -9.32
CA SER A 222 15.96 8.30 -9.97
C SER A 222 17.31 7.58 -9.98
N PRO A 223 17.50 6.50 -9.20
CA PRO A 223 18.75 5.75 -9.18
C PRO A 223 18.96 5.02 -10.50
N MET A 224 20.19 4.95 -10.95
CA MET A 224 20.61 4.21 -12.13
C MET A 224 20.75 2.71 -11.83
N ASP A 225 21.14 2.37 -10.60
CA ASP A 225 21.32 1.00 -10.13
C ASP A 225 20.95 0.87 -8.64
N GLU A 226 21.03 -0.34 -8.11
CA GLU A 226 20.69 -0.68 -6.72
C GLU A 226 21.66 -0.03 -5.72
N ARG A 227 22.90 0.18 -6.10
CA ARG A 227 23.90 0.91 -5.28
C ARG A 227 23.55 2.37 -5.15
N GLU A 228 23.09 2.97 -6.24
CA GLU A 228 22.66 4.37 -6.21
C GLU A 228 21.37 4.55 -5.42
N LEU A 229 20.40 3.60 -5.51
CA LEU A 229 19.23 3.59 -4.64
C LEU A 229 19.63 3.66 -3.17
N ARG A 230 20.56 2.80 -2.75
CA ARG A 230 21.08 2.77 -1.39
C ARG A 230 21.71 4.11 -0.97
N ARG A 231 22.48 4.74 -1.87
CA ARG A 231 23.10 6.06 -1.63
C ARG A 231 22.08 7.18 -1.55
N LEU A 232 21.06 7.17 -2.41
CA LEU A 232 19.97 8.14 -2.39
C LEU A 232 19.15 8.04 -1.09
N MET A 233 18.86 6.82 -0.62
CA MET A 233 18.20 6.61 0.67
C MET A 233 19.06 7.14 1.84
N TYR A 234 20.38 6.95 1.79
CA TYR A 234 21.28 7.54 2.76
C TYR A 234 21.26 9.08 2.68
N THR A 235 21.32 9.66 1.50
CA THR A 235 21.25 11.11 1.28
C THR A 235 19.92 11.66 1.79
N ALA A 236 18.83 10.97 1.57
CA ALA A 236 17.49 11.38 1.98
C ALA A 236 17.31 11.50 3.49
N GLN A 237 18.12 10.82 4.31
CA GLN A 237 18.07 10.93 5.77
C GLN A 237 18.92 12.08 6.35
N LEU A 238 19.77 12.72 5.54
CA LEU A 238 20.60 13.83 6.01
C LEU A 238 19.72 15.05 6.33
N PRO A 239 20.16 15.93 7.26
CA PRO A 239 19.41 17.14 7.61
C PRO A 239 19.16 18.02 6.37
N ARG A 240 17.89 18.24 6.05
CA ARG A 240 17.45 19.03 4.93
C ARG A 240 16.02 19.52 5.13
N LYS A 241 15.61 20.46 4.29
CA LYS A 241 14.22 20.89 4.18
C LYS A 241 13.60 20.35 2.90
N GLY A 242 12.29 20.15 2.94
CA GLY A 242 11.52 19.72 1.78
C GLY A 242 11.45 18.20 1.60
N THR A 243 10.49 17.82 0.80
CA THR A 243 10.17 16.42 0.48
C THR A 243 11.15 15.86 -0.53
N PHE A 244 11.58 14.62 -0.31
CA PHE A 244 12.50 13.92 -1.21
C PHE A 244 11.83 12.69 -1.82
N VAL A 245 11.72 12.67 -3.12
CA VAL A 245 11.15 11.56 -3.86
C VAL A 245 12.25 10.73 -4.48
N ILE A 246 12.25 9.44 -4.18
CA ILE A 246 13.14 8.45 -4.84
C ILE A 246 12.25 7.52 -5.65
N ARG A 247 12.37 7.56 -6.99
CA ARG A 247 11.60 6.69 -7.88
C ARG A 247 12.50 5.60 -8.47
N TYR A 248 12.07 4.35 -8.40
CA TYR A 248 12.86 3.22 -8.89
C TYR A 248 11.97 2.14 -9.51
N PRO A 249 12.51 1.33 -10.46
CA PRO A 249 11.74 0.31 -11.16
C PRO A 249 11.42 -0.88 -10.26
N ARG A 250 10.62 -1.81 -10.79
CA ARG A 250 10.31 -3.08 -10.12
C ARG A 250 11.57 -3.96 -9.92
N GLY A 251 12.51 -3.93 -10.86
CA GLY A 251 13.72 -4.76 -10.88
C GLY A 251 13.50 -6.10 -11.53
#